data_e775ce0b1b1b31499f6bb383ce69cdf3
#
_entry.id   e775ce0b1b1b31499f6bb383ce69cdf3
#
_cell.length_a   1.000
_cell.length_b   1.000
_cell.length_c   1.000
_cell.angle_alpha   90.00
_cell.angle_beta   90.00
_cell.angle_gamma   90.00
#
_symmetry.space_group_name_H-M   'P 1'
#
loop_
_entity.id
_entity.type
_entity.pdbx_description
1 polymer ?
#
loop_
_entity_poly.entity_id
_entity_poly.type
_entity_poly.pdbx_seq_one_letter_code
_entity_poly.pdbx_strand_id
1 'polypeptide(L)'
;IPKGVTIREVTRACALAAGWQEGPDGWQRPAVVNNPETTARTGLGFACGYKNVGFSFGYQENCSAKVVLFGDGKVERARLYHAGAEVGQGAHTVFAQFTAEALGMPIEKIELCLSDTATSGNSGSVSASRMTFMAGNSILGAVRAARERWEAGDRPAVGEFTYLAPKT
;
A
#
# COMPACT_ATOMS: atom_id res chain seq x y z
N ILE A 1 -11.58 21.22 -7.32
CA ILE A 1 -11.23 20.21 -6.28
C ILE A 1 -12.22 19.07 -6.43
N PRO A 2 -11.77 17.82 -6.62
CA PRO A 2 -12.66 16.66 -6.73
C PRO A 2 -13.57 16.51 -5.51
N LYS A 3 -14.72 15.84 -5.68
CA LYS A 3 -15.59 15.47 -4.56
C LYS A 3 -14.82 14.60 -3.54
N GLY A 4 -15.03 14.87 -2.26
CA GLY A 4 -14.35 14.15 -1.17
C GLY A 4 -13.02 14.76 -0.71
N VAL A 5 -12.51 15.77 -1.38
CA VAL A 5 -11.32 16.52 -0.92
C VAL A 5 -11.75 17.63 0.02
N THR A 6 -11.48 17.49 1.30
CA THR A 6 -11.92 18.38 2.38
C THR A 6 -10.83 19.32 2.88
N ILE A 7 -9.80 19.60 2.05
CA ILE A 7 -8.65 20.42 2.48
C ILE A 7 -9.07 21.83 2.95
N ARG A 8 -10.07 22.43 2.32
CA ARG A 8 -10.55 23.78 2.71
C ARG A 8 -11.21 23.76 4.09
N GLU A 9 -12.10 22.79 4.32
CA GLU A 9 -12.82 22.62 5.58
C GLU A 9 -11.86 22.28 6.71
N VAL A 10 -10.91 21.40 6.49
CA VAL A 10 -9.87 21.03 7.48
C VAL A 10 -8.99 22.24 7.79
N THR A 11 -8.53 22.95 6.76
CA THR A 11 -7.72 24.17 6.92
C THR A 11 -8.45 25.21 7.76
N ARG A 12 -9.73 25.46 7.44
CA ARG A 12 -10.56 26.41 8.16
C ARG A 12 -10.77 26.00 9.61
N ALA A 13 -11.12 24.74 9.85
CA ALA A 13 -11.32 24.22 11.20
C ALA A 13 -10.04 24.30 12.04
N CYS A 14 -8.90 23.95 11.47
CA CYS A 14 -7.59 24.04 12.14
C CYS A 14 -7.21 25.47 12.47
N ALA A 15 -7.40 26.40 11.54
CA ALA A 15 -7.11 27.82 11.77
C ALA A 15 -7.98 28.40 12.90
N LEU A 16 -9.30 28.13 12.89
CA LEU A 16 -10.22 28.59 13.96
C LEU A 16 -9.83 27.99 15.32
N ALA A 17 -9.52 26.68 15.37
CA ALA A 17 -9.10 26.02 16.60
C ALA A 17 -7.77 26.56 17.14
N ALA A 18 -6.90 27.08 16.28
CA ALA A 18 -5.65 27.74 16.64
C ALA A 18 -5.84 29.26 16.96
N GLY A 19 -7.06 29.75 17.03
CA GLY A 19 -7.37 31.14 17.37
C GLY A 19 -7.23 32.13 16.22
N TRP A 20 -7.09 31.68 14.97
CA TRP A 20 -7.14 32.55 13.81
C TRP A 20 -8.59 33.04 13.61
N GLN A 21 -8.73 34.26 13.11
CA GLN A 21 -10.03 34.87 12.84
C GLN A 21 -10.20 35.12 11.35
N GLU A 22 -11.34 34.71 10.83
CA GLU A 22 -11.72 34.95 9.43
C GLU A 22 -12.44 36.30 9.34
N GLY A 23 -11.92 37.21 8.57
CA GLY A 23 -12.47 38.55 8.37
C GLY A 23 -12.66 38.89 6.88
N PRO A 24 -13.26 40.06 6.60
CA PRO A 24 -13.53 40.50 5.22
C PRO A 24 -12.25 40.64 4.38
N ASP A 25 -11.13 40.98 5.00
CA ASP A 25 -9.83 41.18 4.35
C ASP A 25 -8.96 39.91 4.41
N GLY A 26 -9.51 38.77 4.82
CA GLY A 26 -8.81 37.50 4.93
C GLY A 26 -8.59 37.05 6.38
N TRP A 27 -7.65 36.12 6.55
CA TRP A 27 -7.35 35.51 7.84
C TRP A 27 -6.39 36.37 8.67
N GLN A 28 -6.75 36.59 9.92
CA GLN A 28 -5.93 37.29 10.90
C GLN A 28 -5.32 36.31 11.88
N ARG A 29 -4.01 36.41 12.04
CA ARG A 29 -3.24 35.58 12.97
C ARG A 29 -3.48 36.03 14.41
N PRO A 30 -3.68 35.10 15.37
CA PRO A 30 -3.73 35.46 16.79
C PRO A 30 -2.42 36.08 17.25
N ALA A 31 -2.49 36.99 18.18
CA ALA A 31 -1.30 37.56 18.82
C ALA A 31 -0.58 36.50 19.63
N VAL A 32 0.73 36.45 19.49
CA VAL A 32 1.61 35.61 20.31
C VAL A 32 2.26 36.46 21.37
N VAL A 33 1.95 36.20 22.62
CA VAL A 33 2.56 36.89 23.77
C VAL A 33 3.72 36.06 24.26
N ASN A 34 4.94 36.61 24.17
CA ASN A 34 6.14 36.00 24.73
C ASN A 34 6.39 36.52 26.14
N ASN A 35 6.73 35.61 27.07
CA ASN A 35 7.14 36.03 28.41
C ASN A 35 8.49 36.75 28.32
N PRO A 36 8.59 38.04 28.78
CA PRO A 36 9.83 38.80 28.74
C PRO A 36 10.92 38.26 29.68
N GLU A 37 10.54 37.51 30.72
CA GLU A 37 11.44 36.96 31.71
C GLU A 37 12.20 35.72 31.23
N THR A 38 11.89 35.18 30.04
CA THR A 38 12.54 34.00 29.46
C THR A 38 13.20 34.33 28.14
N THR A 39 14.18 33.51 27.76
CA THR A 39 14.80 33.58 26.44
C THR A 39 14.01 32.86 25.37
N ALA A 40 12.99 32.06 25.77
CA ALA A 40 12.13 31.35 24.85
C ALA A 40 11.25 32.32 24.03
N ARG A 41 11.12 32.03 22.74
CA ARG A 41 10.22 32.78 21.84
C ARG A 41 9.30 31.80 21.16
N THR A 42 8.01 32.12 21.16
CA THR A 42 6.97 31.34 20.49
C THR A 42 6.59 32.03 19.19
N GLY A 43 6.45 31.27 18.14
CA GLY A 43 5.90 31.71 16.87
C GLY A 43 4.77 30.79 16.41
N LEU A 44 3.89 31.30 15.58
CA LEU A 44 2.85 30.53 14.91
C LEU A 44 3.19 30.38 13.45
N GLY A 45 3.20 29.13 12.99
CA GLY A 45 3.30 28.77 11.59
C GLY A 45 2.09 28.01 11.13
N PHE A 46 1.83 28.03 9.84
CA PHE A 46 0.78 27.27 9.20
C PHE A 46 1.33 26.52 7.98
N ALA A 47 0.98 25.23 7.86
CA ALA A 47 1.35 24.43 6.70
C ALA A 47 0.23 23.46 6.36
N CYS A 48 0.04 23.19 5.07
CA CYS A 48 -0.87 22.18 4.58
C CYS A 48 -0.09 21.06 3.90
N GLY A 49 -0.56 19.83 4.07
CA GLY A 49 -0.10 18.68 3.30
C GLY A 49 -1.26 17.95 2.68
N TYR A 50 -1.05 17.42 1.49
CA TYR A 50 -2.00 16.53 0.85
C TYR A 50 -1.28 15.45 0.07
N LYS A 51 -1.97 14.34 -0.16
CA LYS A 51 -1.47 13.21 -0.93
C LYS A 51 -2.48 12.86 -2.02
N ASN A 52 -1.99 12.66 -3.23
CA ASN A 52 -2.82 12.14 -4.31
C ASN A 52 -3.24 10.69 -4.04
N VAL A 53 -4.38 10.29 -4.59
CA VAL A 53 -4.84 8.90 -4.66
C VAL A 53 -4.58 8.40 -6.08
N GLY A 54 -3.79 7.34 -6.21
CA GLY A 54 -3.36 6.82 -7.50
C GLY A 54 -2.43 7.78 -8.25
N PHE A 55 -2.21 7.52 -9.53
CA PHE A 55 -1.38 8.35 -10.41
C PHE A 55 -2.20 9.35 -11.22
N SER A 56 -3.53 9.31 -11.13
CA SER A 56 -4.46 10.20 -11.85
C SER A 56 -4.41 10.08 -13.38
N PHE A 57 -5.22 10.88 -14.08
CA PHE A 57 -5.26 10.97 -15.54
C PHE A 57 -5.56 9.65 -16.27
N GLY A 58 -6.26 8.72 -15.62
CA GLY A 58 -6.63 7.43 -16.19
C GLY A 58 -5.50 6.41 -16.23
N TYR A 59 -4.39 6.64 -15.53
CA TYR A 59 -3.34 5.64 -15.40
C TYR A 59 -3.86 4.40 -14.67
N GLN A 60 -3.66 3.24 -15.28
CA GLN A 60 -4.02 1.96 -14.68
C GLN A 60 -2.80 1.29 -14.05
N GLU A 61 -2.79 1.22 -12.75
CA GLU A 61 -1.74 0.55 -12.00
C GLU A 61 -1.84 -0.97 -12.15
N ASN A 62 -0.71 -1.65 -12.10
CA ASN A 62 -0.62 -3.10 -12.13
C ASN A 62 0.32 -3.64 -11.05
N CYS A 63 0.16 -4.91 -10.74
CA CYS A 63 1.00 -5.67 -9.83
C CYS A 63 0.95 -7.14 -10.19
N SER A 64 2.10 -7.76 -10.41
CA SER A 64 2.21 -9.16 -10.76
C SER A 64 2.68 -10.01 -9.59
N ALA A 65 2.19 -11.23 -9.50
CA ALA A 65 2.67 -12.26 -8.60
C ALA A 65 2.73 -13.60 -9.32
N LYS A 66 3.64 -14.47 -8.89
CA LYS A 66 3.73 -15.85 -9.30
C LYS A 66 3.78 -16.76 -8.07
N VAL A 67 2.97 -17.80 -8.08
CA VAL A 67 2.96 -18.84 -7.04
C VAL A 67 3.25 -20.18 -7.65
N VAL A 68 4.13 -20.94 -7.01
CA VAL A 68 4.47 -22.32 -7.40
C VAL A 68 4.12 -23.26 -6.26
N LEU A 69 3.27 -24.22 -6.54
CA LEU A 69 2.87 -25.26 -5.59
C LEU A 69 3.70 -26.52 -5.78
N PHE A 70 4.18 -27.08 -4.69
CA PHE A 70 4.99 -28.30 -4.66
C PHE A 70 4.34 -29.34 -3.77
N GLY A 71 4.52 -30.58 -4.13
CA GLY A 71 4.08 -31.77 -3.41
C GLY A 71 3.73 -32.91 -4.34
N ASP A 72 3.42 -34.06 -3.76
CA ASP A 72 2.90 -35.25 -4.45
C ASP A 72 1.57 -35.65 -3.81
N GLY A 73 0.51 -35.67 -4.60
CA GLY A 73 -0.86 -35.94 -4.11
C GLY A 73 -1.54 -34.77 -3.38
N LYS A 74 -0.83 -34.03 -2.53
CA LYS A 74 -1.29 -32.82 -1.87
C LYS A 74 -0.25 -31.72 -1.94
N VAL A 75 -0.70 -30.47 -1.80
CA VAL A 75 0.22 -29.31 -1.68
C VAL A 75 0.95 -29.39 -0.35
N GLU A 76 2.27 -29.49 -0.37
CA GLU A 76 3.12 -29.60 0.81
C GLU A 76 3.82 -28.30 1.18
N ARG A 77 4.13 -27.48 0.18
CA ARG A 77 4.73 -26.16 0.30
C ARG A 77 4.41 -25.29 -0.93
N ALA A 78 4.53 -24.00 -0.76
CA ALA A 78 4.39 -23.06 -1.87
C ALA A 78 5.56 -22.07 -1.89
N ARG A 79 5.89 -21.56 -3.07
CA ARG A 79 6.84 -20.48 -3.25
C ARG A 79 6.15 -19.31 -3.93
N LEU A 80 6.23 -18.15 -3.30
CA LEU A 80 5.75 -16.89 -3.84
C LEU A 80 6.92 -16.09 -4.43
N TYR A 81 6.76 -15.63 -5.66
CA TYR A 81 7.65 -14.67 -6.33
C TYR A 81 6.94 -13.33 -6.41
N HIS A 82 7.59 -12.27 -5.89
CA HIS A 82 7.02 -10.94 -5.88
C HIS A 82 8.10 -9.86 -5.81
N ALA A 83 7.91 -8.75 -6.54
CA ALA A 83 8.89 -7.67 -6.61
C ALA A 83 8.69 -6.54 -5.57
N GLY A 84 7.68 -6.64 -4.71
CA GLY A 84 7.39 -5.62 -3.70
C GLY A 84 8.53 -5.46 -2.69
N ALA A 85 9.07 -4.23 -2.59
CA ALA A 85 10.18 -3.95 -1.70
C ALA A 85 9.75 -3.88 -0.23
N GLU A 86 10.64 -4.31 0.66
CA GLU A 86 10.55 -4.10 2.10
C GLU A 86 11.42 -2.91 2.47
N VAL A 87 10.83 -1.95 3.15
CA VAL A 87 11.51 -0.74 3.64
C VAL A 87 11.29 -0.55 5.15
N GLY A 88 10.93 -1.64 5.85
CA GLY A 88 10.62 -1.67 7.28
C GLY A 88 9.12 -1.66 7.60
N GLN A 89 8.24 -1.71 6.59
CA GLN A 89 6.78 -1.69 6.77
C GLN A 89 6.14 -3.07 6.91
N GLY A 90 6.91 -4.17 6.86
CA GLY A 90 6.43 -5.53 7.05
C GLY A 90 5.73 -6.14 5.84
N ALA A 91 5.94 -5.61 4.63
CA ALA A 91 5.27 -6.08 3.42
C ALA A 91 5.56 -7.56 3.12
N HIS A 92 6.79 -8.01 3.29
CA HIS A 92 7.18 -9.40 3.01
C HIS A 92 6.44 -10.38 3.93
N THR A 93 6.26 -10.05 5.21
CA THR A 93 5.46 -10.84 6.15
C THR A 93 4.00 -10.91 5.70
N VAL A 94 3.43 -9.77 5.28
CA VAL A 94 2.05 -9.69 4.79
C VAL A 94 1.87 -10.52 3.51
N PHE A 95 2.84 -10.56 2.60
CA PHE A 95 2.79 -11.40 1.40
C PHE A 95 2.75 -12.89 1.76
N ALA A 96 3.57 -13.32 2.72
CA ALA A 96 3.52 -14.68 3.22
C ALA A 96 2.17 -15.02 3.85
N GLN A 97 1.60 -14.10 4.65
CA GLN A 97 0.28 -14.26 5.25
C GLN A 97 -0.82 -14.38 4.20
N PHE A 98 -0.86 -13.52 3.18
CA PHE A 98 -1.84 -13.64 2.09
C PHE A 98 -1.75 -14.98 1.37
N THR A 99 -0.52 -15.44 1.10
CA THR A 99 -0.31 -16.72 0.41
C THR A 99 -0.74 -17.89 1.28
N ALA A 100 -0.37 -17.89 2.55
CA ALA A 100 -0.71 -18.92 3.54
C ALA A 100 -2.23 -19.01 3.73
N GLU A 101 -2.89 -17.90 3.96
CA GLU A 101 -4.34 -17.80 4.14
C GLU A 101 -5.07 -18.29 2.88
N ALA A 102 -4.68 -17.81 1.70
CA ALA A 102 -5.30 -18.20 0.45
C ALA A 102 -5.13 -19.70 0.13
N LEU A 103 -4.05 -20.33 0.60
CA LEU A 103 -3.79 -21.76 0.44
C LEU A 103 -4.37 -22.61 1.57
N GLY A 104 -4.76 -22.01 2.69
CA GLY A 104 -5.19 -22.72 3.89
C GLY A 104 -4.08 -23.56 4.49
N MET A 105 -2.82 -23.04 4.50
CA MET A 105 -1.67 -23.77 4.99
C MET A 105 -0.83 -22.93 5.96
N PRO A 106 0.00 -23.55 6.82
CA PRO A 106 0.87 -22.84 7.74
C PRO A 106 1.86 -21.92 6.99
N ILE A 107 2.12 -20.74 7.56
CA ILE A 107 3.02 -19.73 6.97
C ILE A 107 4.45 -20.24 6.77
N GLU A 108 4.89 -21.16 7.61
CA GLU A 108 6.20 -21.81 7.56
C GLU A 108 6.39 -22.68 6.31
N LYS A 109 5.29 -22.99 5.60
CA LYS A 109 5.29 -23.70 4.32
C LYS A 109 5.37 -22.76 3.11
N ILE A 110 5.38 -21.46 3.34
CA ILE A 110 5.50 -20.44 2.29
C ILE A 110 6.95 -20.00 2.20
N GLU A 111 7.57 -20.26 1.07
CA GLU A 111 8.88 -19.75 0.71
C GLU A 111 8.72 -18.46 -0.11
N LEU A 112 9.43 -17.41 0.28
CA LEU A 112 9.41 -16.12 -0.42
C LEU A 112 10.66 -15.98 -1.32
N CYS A 113 10.45 -15.70 -2.60
CA CYS A 113 11.47 -15.33 -3.55
C CYS A 113 11.17 -13.89 -4.01
N LEU A 114 11.87 -12.92 -3.39
CA LEU A 114 11.52 -11.52 -3.45
C LEU A 114 12.64 -10.69 -4.04
N SER A 115 12.27 -9.61 -4.74
CA SER A 115 13.21 -8.58 -5.22
C SER A 115 14.33 -9.12 -6.14
N ASP A 116 14.09 -10.21 -6.81
CA ASP A 116 14.97 -10.77 -7.84
C ASP A 116 14.44 -10.34 -9.22
N THR A 117 15.20 -9.50 -9.92
CA THR A 117 14.81 -8.94 -11.22
C THR A 117 14.63 -9.98 -12.32
N ALA A 118 15.22 -11.18 -12.16
CA ALA A 118 15.08 -12.27 -13.12
C ALA A 118 13.76 -13.04 -12.94
N THR A 119 13.19 -13.07 -11.72
CA THR A 119 12.11 -14.02 -11.40
C THR A 119 10.87 -13.38 -10.75
N SER A 120 11.01 -12.22 -10.12
CA SER A 120 9.93 -11.64 -9.27
C SER A 120 8.90 -10.81 -10.04
N GLY A 121 9.10 -10.55 -11.33
CA GLY A 121 8.17 -9.77 -12.14
C GLY A 121 8.14 -8.28 -11.78
N ASN A 122 6.98 -7.64 -11.95
CA ASN A 122 6.78 -6.21 -11.68
C ASN A 122 5.61 -6.00 -10.73
N SER A 123 5.87 -5.40 -9.59
CA SER A 123 4.85 -5.04 -8.59
C SER A 123 4.47 -3.55 -8.63
N GLY A 124 5.16 -2.76 -9.43
CA GLY A 124 5.07 -1.29 -9.36
C GLY A 124 5.70 -0.74 -8.08
N SER A 125 5.43 0.52 -7.79
CA SER A 125 6.03 1.22 -6.64
C SER A 125 5.45 0.77 -5.29
N VAL A 126 6.32 0.73 -4.28
CA VAL A 126 5.91 0.63 -2.86
C VAL A 126 5.61 2.04 -2.36
N SER A 127 4.35 2.34 -2.09
CA SER A 127 3.89 3.67 -1.69
C SER A 127 2.59 3.57 -0.90
N ALA A 128 2.55 4.18 0.29
CA ALA A 128 1.40 4.18 1.18
C ALA A 128 0.80 2.76 1.34
N SER A 129 -0.52 2.61 1.36
CA SER A 129 -1.22 1.31 1.41
C SER A 129 -1.32 0.59 0.07
N ARG A 130 -0.79 1.18 -1.02
CA ARG A 130 -0.86 0.61 -2.36
C ARG A 130 -0.37 -0.83 -2.40
N MET A 131 0.78 -1.09 -1.81
CA MET A 131 1.40 -2.41 -1.91
C MET A 131 0.54 -3.50 -1.26
N THR A 132 0.00 -3.29 -0.08
CA THR A 132 -0.90 -4.27 0.55
C THR A 132 -2.12 -4.58 -0.32
N PHE A 133 -2.74 -3.56 -0.90
CA PHE A 133 -3.91 -3.73 -1.76
C PHE A 133 -3.55 -4.42 -3.09
N MET A 134 -2.54 -3.93 -3.78
CA MET A 134 -2.15 -4.43 -5.11
C MET A 134 -1.55 -5.84 -5.03
N ALA A 135 -0.64 -6.06 -4.06
CA ALA A 135 -0.03 -7.37 -3.86
C ALA A 135 -1.04 -8.40 -3.39
N GLY A 136 -1.93 -8.04 -2.44
CA GLY A 136 -2.97 -8.95 -1.99
C GLY A 136 -3.80 -9.48 -3.16
N ASN A 137 -4.28 -8.59 -4.04
CA ASN A 137 -5.07 -9.00 -5.20
C ASN A 137 -4.26 -9.83 -6.22
N SER A 138 -2.99 -9.48 -6.47
CA SER A 138 -2.15 -10.26 -7.39
C SER A 138 -1.80 -11.65 -6.83
N ILE A 139 -1.49 -11.74 -5.54
CA ILE A 139 -1.20 -13.01 -4.86
C ILE A 139 -2.43 -13.92 -4.86
N LEU A 140 -3.60 -13.40 -4.49
CA LEU A 140 -4.85 -14.18 -4.51
C LEU A 140 -5.17 -14.71 -5.92
N GLY A 141 -4.94 -13.90 -6.95
CA GLY A 141 -5.11 -14.31 -8.34
C GLY A 141 -4.11 -15.42 -8.74
N ALA A 142 -2.84 -15.26 -8.36
CA ALA A 142 -1.80 -16.24 -8.66
C ALA A 142 -2.01 -17.58 -7.91
N VAL A 143 -2.47 -17.53 -6.66
CA VAL A 143 -2.85 -18.74 -5.90
C VAL A 143 -3.99 -19.48 -6.59
N ARG A 144 -5.02 -18.76 -7.04
CA ARG A 144 -6.14 -19.37 -7.77
C ARG A 144 -5.67 -20.06 -9.04
N ALA A 145 -4.88 -19.38 -9.86
CA ALA A 145 -4.32 -19.95 -11.07
C ALA A 145 -3.42 -21.17 -10.80
N ALA A 146 -2.62 -21.13 -9.73
CA ALA A 146 -1.78 -22.27 -9.34
C ALA A 146 -2.61 -23.47 -8.87
N ARG A 147 -3.73 -23.25 -8.14
CA ARG A 147 -4.66 -24.32 -7.75
C ARG A 147 -5.33 -24.98 -8.94
N GLU A 148 -5.82 -24.20 -9.90
CA GLU A 148 -6.41 -24.72 -11.14
C GLU A 148 -5.41 -25.64 -11.89
N ARG A 149 -4.15 -25.24 -11.97
CA ARG A 149 -3.08 -26.07 -12.57
C ARG A 149 -2.79 -27.32 -11.73
N TRP A 150 -2.80 -27.19 -10.40
CA TRP A 150 -2.63 -28.34 -9.53
C TRP A 150 -3.73 -29.38 -9.71
N GLU A 151 -4.98 -28.94 -9.79
CA GLU A 151 -6.15 -29.81 -10.03
C GLU A 151 -6.10 -30.45 -11.42
N ALA A 152 -5.53 -29.75 -12.41
CA ALA A 152 -5.29 -30.29 -13.76
C ALA A 152 -4.14 -31.33 -13.82
N GLY A 153 -3.39 -31.53 -12.70
CA GLY A 153 -2.35 -32.53 -12.62
C GLY A 153 -0.93 -32.00 -12.74
N ASP A 154 -0.71 -30.69 -12.90
CA ASP A 154 0.62 -30.11 -13.03
C ASP A 154 1.42 -30.27 -11.74
N ARG A 155 2.71 -30.73 -11.87
CA ARG A 155 3.64 -30.91 -10.75
C ARG A 155 5.06 -30.48 -11.16
N PRO A 156 5.62 -29.37 -10.63
CA PRO A 156 4.99 -28.37 -9.79
C PRO A 156 3.92 -27.57 -10.55
N ALA A 157 2.90 -27.07 -9.85
CA ALA A 157 1.86 -26.24 -10.45
C ALA A 157 2.23 -24.76 -10.34
N VAL A 158 2.21 -24.05 -11.46
CA VAL A 158 2.60 -22.64 -11.54
C VAL A 158 1.39 -21.77 -11.86
N GLY A 159 1.12 -20.79 -11.05
CA GLY A 159 0.11 -19.76 -11.30
C GLY A 159 0.74 -18.38 -11.33
N GLU A 160 0.43 -17.62 -12.36
CA GLU A 160 0.84 -16.22 -12.52
C GLU A 160 -0.42 -15.35 -12.69
N PHE A 161 -0.39 -14.18 -12.06
CA PHE A 161 -1.50 -13.24 -12.19
C PHE A 161 -1.01 -11.80 -12.09
N THR A 162 -1.53 -10.96 -12.98
CA THR A 162 -1.33 -9.52 -12.92
C THR A 162 -2.64 -8.84 -12.57
N TYR A 163 -2.70 -8.25 -11.39
CA TYR A 163 -3.83 -7.44 -10.98
C TYR A 163 -3.75 -6.06 -11.63
N LEU A 164 -4.84 -5.65 -12.24
CA LEU A 164 -5.02 -4.31 -12.81
C LEU A 164 -6.00 -3.54 -11.94
N ALA A 165 -5.53 -2.46 -11.32
CA ALA A 165 -6.41 -1.61 -10.52
C ALA A 165 -7.41 -0.84 -11.41
N PRO A 166 -8.54 -0.37 -10.86
CA PRO A 166 -9.39 0.59 -11.56
C PRO A 166 -8.59 1.84 -11.95
N LYS A 167 -8.93 2.43 -13.08
CA LYS A 167 -8.32 3.69 -13.52
C LYS A 167 -8.72 4.83 -12.58
N THR A 168 -7.77 5.66 -12.22
CA THR A 168 -7.94 6.83 -11.34
C THR A 168 -7.77 8.15 -12.08
#